data_3792dcbad1ccad9faadc93454f6122c7
#
_entry.id   3792dcbad1ccad9faadc93454f6122c7
#
_cell.length_a   1.000
_cell.length_b   1.000
_cell.length_c   1.000
_cell.angle_alpha   90.00
_cell.angle_beta   90.00
_cell.angle_gamma   90.00
#
_symmetry.space_group_name_H-M   'P 1'
#
loop_
_entity.id
_entity.type
_entity.pdbx_description
1 polymer ?
#
loop_
_entity_poly.entity_id
_entity_poly.type
_entity_poly.pdbx_seq_one_letter_code
_entity_poly.pdbx_strand_id
1 'polypeptide(L)'
;GQGAAERFYEWESRYKVQVSVAKFPDGKDPGDLASSDPEALATAIKNAQPFLGFRLQRVLNAGSIATPEARSRTAEQAMAVINEHPDMNVRKIYAGEVASHVGIAAADLVKIAERGSRRPEVRAAVPTQSGHKRESAEFVVLALLIQDWNAIASWMNEALFADDVYRRAFL
;
A
#
# COMPACT_ATOMS: atom_id res chain seq x y z
N GLY A 1 0.55 2.26 9.15
CA GLY A 1 1.61 2.57 8.32
C GLY A 1 1.97 1.66 7.17
N GLN A 2 3.07 0.97 7.30
CA GLN A 2 3.66 0.19 6.18
C GLN A 2 2.74 -0.88 5.61
N GLY A 3 2.07 -1.67 6.43
CA GLY A 3 1.20 -2.74 5.95
C GLY A 3 -0.06 -2.26 5.18
N ALA A 4 -0.47 -1.01 5.35
CA ALA A 4 -1.53 -0.42 4.52
C ALA A 4 -0.98 -0.02 3.15
N ALA A 5 0.22 0.57 3.09
CA ALA A 5 0.87 0.93 1.85
C ALA A 5 1.16 -0.29 0.96
N GLU A 6 1.67 -1.38 1.56
CA GLU A 6 1.93 -2.63 0.85
C GLU A 6 0.66 -3.17 0.15
N ARG A 7 -0.50 -3.11 0.82
CA ARG A 7 -1.78 -3.53 0.22
C ARG A 7 -2.18 -2.68 -0.97
N PHE A 8 -1.98 -1.35 -0.91
CA PHE A 8 -2.30 -0.48 -2.05
C PHE A 8 -1.40 -0.77 -3.25
N TYR A 9 -0.10 -0.97 -3.04
CA TYR A 9 0.82 -1.32 -4.13
C TYR A 9 0.55 -2.72 -4.70
N GLU A 10 0.11 -3.67 -3.86
CA GLU A 10 -0.35 -4.98 -4.33
C GLU A 10 -1.57 -4.85 -5.25
N TRP A 11 -2.53 -3.99 -4.90
CA TRP A 11 -3.70 -3.72 -5.73
C TRP A 11 -3.33 -3.04 -7.05
N GLU A 12 -2.47 -2.03 -7.02
CA GLU A 12 -1.98 -1.38 -8.24
C GLU A 12 -1.36 -2.40 -9.20
N SER A 13 -0.51 -3.28 -8.68
CA SER A 13 0.15 -4.31 -9.48
C SER A 13 -0.84 -5.36 -9.99
N ARG A 14 -1.73 -5.87 -9.13
CA ARG A 14 -2.65 -6.96 -9.45
C ARG A 14 -3.75 -6.54 -10.41
N TYR A 15 -4.33 -5.37 -10.20
CA TYR A 15 -5.48 -4.89 -10.96
C TYR A 15 -5.11 -3.90 -12.07
N LYS A 16 -3.85 -3.55 -12.21
CA LYS A 16 -3.35 -2.55 -13.18
C LYS A 16 -4.09 -1.21 -13.04
N VAL A 17 -4.39 -0.82 -11.82
CA VAL A 17 -5.03 0.45 -11.46
C VAL A 17 -4.05 1.35 -10.74
N GLN A 18 -4.23 2.65 -10.83
CA GLN A 18 -3.47 3.62 -10.05
C GLN A 18 -4.30 4.04 -8.85
N VAL A 19 -3.74 3.86 -7.65
CA VAL A 19 -4.36 4.35 -6.41
C VAL A 19 -3.99 5.81 -6.21
N SER A 20 -4.99 6.65 -6.01
CA SER A 20 -4.81 8.09 -5.79
C SER A 20 -5.52 8.54 -4.51
N VAL A 21 -5.01 9.62 -3.92
CA VAL A 21 -5.54 10.23 -2.70
C VAL A 21 -6.19 11.55 -3.05
N ALA A 22 -7.50 11.65 -2.83
CA ALA A 22 -8.22 12.91 -2.88
C ALA A 22 -8.16 13.58 -1.50
N LYS A 23 -7.95 14.90 -1.49
CA LYS A 23 -8.01 15.73 -0.27
C LYS A 23 -9.33 16.45 -0.24
N PHE A 24 -10.05 16.32 0.87
CA PHE A 24 -11.29 17.04 1.11
C PHE A 24 -11.06 18.21 2.06
N PRO A 25 -11.94 19.23 2.03
CA PRO A 25 -11.91 20.32 3.01
C PRO A 25 -12.01 19.77 4.44
N ASP A 26 -11.37 20.46 5.38
CA ASP A 26 -11.30 20.03 6.78
C ASP A 26 -12.70 19.81 7.37
N GLY A 27 -12.86 18.67 8.04
CA GLY A 27 -14.09 18.29 8.74
C GLY A 27 -15.23 17.77 7.85
N LYS A 28 -15.01 17.59 6.55
CA LYS A 28 -15.99 17.02 5.64
C LYS A 28 -15.56 15.65 5.14
N ASP A 29 -16.49 14.71 5.15
CA ASP A 29 -16.28 13.42 4.50
C ASP A 29 -16.85 13.41 3.05
N PRO A 30 -16.51 12.40 2.23
CA PRO A 30 -17.03 12.31 0.86
C PRO A 30 -18.55 12.25 0.77
N GLY A 31 -19.23 11.64 1.76
CA GLY A 31 -20.68 11.53 1.80
C GLY A 31 -21.35 12.89 2.09
N ASP A 32 -20.78 13.66 3.02
CA ASP A 32 -21.20 15.02 3.30
C ASP A 32 -21.07 15.91 2.08
N LEU A 33 -19.92 15.83 1.37
CA LEU A 33 -19.69 16.59 0.15
C LEU A 33 -20.61 16.18 -0.99
N ALA A 34 -20.88 14.89 -1.15
CA ALA A 34 -21.81 14.42 -2.18
C ALA A 34 -23.21 15.04 -2.04
N SER A 35 -23.64 15.28 -0.80
CA SER A 35 -24.96 15.84 -0.50
C SER A 35 -24.97 17.38 -0.47
N SER A 36 -23.92 18.01 0.04
CA SER A 36 -23.88 19.47 0.27
C SER A 36 -23.20 20.26 -0.84
N ASP A 37 -22.16 19.67 -1.50
CA ASP A 37 -21.35 20.33 -2.51
C ASP A 37 -20.73 19.30 -3.48
N PRO A 38 -21.54 18.74 -4.41
CA PRO A 38 -21.05 17.75 -5.37
C PRO A 38 -19.93 18.25 -6.28
N GLU A 39 -19.86 19.56 -6.55
CA GLU A 39 -18.81 20.16 -7.38
C GLU A 39 -17.46 20.15 -6.66
N ALA A 40 -17.44 20.46 -5.36
CA ALA A 40 -16.22 20.34 -4.54
C ALA A 40 -15.74 18.89 -4.48
N LEU A 41 -16.64 17.91 -4.35
CA LEU A 41 -16.31 16.50 -4.42
C LEU A 41 -15.67 16.12 -5.77
N ALA A 42 -16.29 16.49 -6.87
CA ALA A 42 -15.79 16.23 -8.21
C ALA A 42 -14.40 16.87 -8.42
N THR A 43 -14.21 18.08 -7.94
CA THR A 43 -12.93 18.81 -8.00
C THR A 43 -11.85 18.10 -7.18
N ALA A 44 -12.18 17.65 -5.97
CA ALA A 44 -11.25 16.91 -5.12
C ALA A 44 -10.81 15.58 -5.75
N ILE A 45 -11.75 14.85 -6.37
CA ILE A 45 -11.45 13.62 -7.11
C ILE A 45 -10.58 13.91 -8.33
N LYS A 46 -10.89 14.94 -9.10
CA LYS A 46 -10.11 15.32 -10.28
C LYS A 46 -8.66 15.72 -9.94
N ASN A 47 -8.47 16.33 -8.75
CA ASN A 47 -7.17 16.76 -8.25
C ASN A 47 -6.49 15.70 -7.36
N ALA A 48 -7.01 14.48 -7.34
CA ALA A 48 -6.42 13.39 -6.57
C ALA A 48 -4.98 13.12 -7.05
N GLN A 49 -4.09 12.89 -6.10
CA GLN A 49 -2.66 12.67 -6.34
C GLN A 49 -2.34 11.18 -6.22
N PRO A 50 -1.39 10.63 -7.02
CA PRO A 50 -0.90 9.28 -6.84
C PRO A 50 -0.48 9.03 -5.40
N PHE A 51 -0.81 7.85 -4.87
CA PHE A 51 -0.61 7.52 -3.45
C PHE A 51 0.85 7.69 -3.00
N LEU A 52 1.81 7.22 -3.81
CA LEU A 52 3.24 7.41 -3.52
C LEU A 52 3.63 8.90 -3.51
N GLY A 53 3.19 9.67 -4.51
CA GLY A 53 3.45 11.11 -4.59
C GLY A 53 2.91 11.86 -3.38
N PHE A 54 1.69 11.52 -2.94
CA PHE A 54 1.09 12.10 -1.74
C PHE A 54 1.92 11.84 -0.47
N ARG A 55 2.36 10.59 -0.27
CA ARG A 55 3.20 10.22 0.87
C ARG A 55 4.55 10.92 0.83
N LEU A 56 5.16 10.95 -0.35
CA LEU A 56 6.45 11.62 -0.56
C LEU A 56 6.36 13.11 -0.24
N GLN A 57 5.34 13.79 -0.74
CA GLN A 57 5.13 15.21 -0.49
C GLN A 57 5.00 15.53 1.00
N ARG A 58 4.33 14.66 1.77
CA ARG A 58 4.27 14.80 3.24
C ARG A 58 5.63 14.73 3.90
N VAL A 59 6.50 13.82 3.46
CA VAL A 59 7.87 13.69 3.97
C VAL A 59 8.70 14.94 3.63
N LEU A 60 8.65 15.38 2.37
CA LEU A 60 9.41 16.53 1.90
C LEU A 60 8.95 17.83 2.59
N ASN A 61 7.64 18.01 2.80
CA ASN A 61 7.11 19.18 3.50
C ASN A 61 7.42 19.20 5.01
N ALA A 62 7.57 18.02 5.63
CA ALA A 62 7.96 17.91 7.04
C ALA A 62 9.47 17.99 7.24
N GLY A 63 10.25 17.69 6.21
CA GLY A 63 11.71 17.70 6.22
C GLY A 63 12.28 19.12 6.11
N SER A 64 13.51 19.29 6.57
CA SER A 64 14.26 20.53 6.39
C SER A 64 15.34 20.37 5.33
N ILE A 65 15.57 21.41 4.54
CA ILE A 65 16.66 21.48 3.54
C ILE A 65 17.64 22.62 3.86
N ALA A 66 17.61 23.16 5.07
CA ALA A 66 18.40 24.33 5.46
C ALA A 66 19.90 24.01 5.58
N THR A 67 20.25 22.80 6.02
CA THR A 67 21.64 22.37 6.16
C THR A 67 21.93 21.11 5.37
N PRO A 68 23.19 20.81 5.01
CA PRO A 68 23.54 19.57 4.33
C PRO A 68 23.06 18.30 5.07
N GLU A 69 23.19 18.28 6.40
CA GLU A 69 22.75 17.16 7.24
C GLU A 69 21.23 16.99 7.22
N ALA A 70 20.50 18.12 7.23
CA ALA A 70 19.04 18.12 7.14
C ALA A 70 18.57 17.61 5.75
N ARG A 71 19.24 18.03 4.67
CA ARG A 71 18.99 17.53 3.30
C ARG A 71 19.21 16.03 3.21
N SER A 72 20.32 15.53 3.78
CA SER A 72 20.61 14.09 3.80
C SER A 72 19.52 13.30 4.51
N ARG A 73 19.11 13.73 5.70
CA ARG A 73 18.02 13.08 6.46
C ARG A 73 16.68 13.10 5.73
N THR A 74 16.34 14.24 5.11
CA THR A 74 15.11 14.36 4.32
C THR A 74 15.15 13.42 3.11
N ALA A 75 16.29 13.34 2.42
CA ALA A 75 16.49 12.42 1.31
C ALA A 75 16.36 10.95 1.76
N GLU A 76 16.97 10.56 2.88
CA GLU A 76 16.87 9.19 3.42
C GLU A 76 15.43 8.81 3.75
N GLN A 77 14.68 9.70 4.39
CA GLN A 77 13.26 9.48 4.71
C GLN A 77 12.40 9.37 3.44
N ALA A 78 12.64 10.24 2.46
CA ALA A 78 11.96 10.19 1.18
C ALA A 78 12.25 8.89 0.41
N MET A 79 13.53 8.48 0.38
CA MET A 79 13.94 7.23 -0.27
C MET A 79 13.38 5.99 0.42
N ALA A 80 13.20 6.01 1.75
CA ALA A 80 12.53 4.92 2.46
C ALA A 80 11.10 4.72 1.97
N VAL A 81 10.35 5.81 1.75
CA VAL A 81 8.98 5.76 1.20
C VAL A 81 8.98 5.29 -0.25
N ILE A 82 9.89 5.79 -1.08
CA ILE A 82 10.00 5.41 -2.49
C ILE A 82 10.31 3.92 -2.65
N ASN A 83 11.19 3.37 -1.82
CA ASN A 83 11.62 1.97 -1.90
C ASN A 83 10.54 0.97 -1.51
N GLU A 84 9.43 1.40 -0.91
CA GLU A 84 8.26 0.55 -0.69
C GLU A 84 7.52 0.21 -2.00
N HIS A 85 7.67 1.05 -3.04
CA HIS A 85 6.98 0.82 -4.31
C HIS A 85 7.63 -0.35 -5.09
N PRO A 86 6.86 -1.31 -5.64
CA PRO A 86 7.39 -2.49 -6.32
C PRO A 86 8.09 -2.15 -7.65
N ASP A 87 7.58 -1.18 -8.41
CA ASP A 87 8.11 -0.82 -9.72
C ASP A 87 9.37 0.04 -9.60
N MET A 88 10.47 -0.48 -10.15
CA MET A 88 11.76 0.19 -10.15
C MET A 88 11.79 1.48 -10.98
N ASN A 89 11.04 1.57 -12.08
CA ASN A 89 11.00 2.76 -12.92
C ASN A 89 10.29 3.90 -12.19
N VAL A 90 9.18 3.61 -11.50
CA VAL A 90 8.47 4.56 -10.64
C VAL A 90 9.41 5.08 -9.56
N ARG A 91 10.16 4.19 -8.89
CA ARG A 91 11.14 4.59 -7.88
C ARG A 91 12.22 5.52 -8.43
N LYS A 92 12.75 5.25 -9.63
CA LYS A 92 13.76 6.09 -10.27
C LYS A 92 13.24 7.49 -10.60
N ILE A 93 12.00 7.59 -11.09
CA ILE A 93 11.37 8.87 -11.41
C ILE A 93 11.24 9.71 -10.14
N TYR A 94 10.66 9.15 -9.08
CA TYR A 94 10.50 9.87 -7.81
C TYR A 94 11.84 10.17 -7.12
N ALA A 95 12.85 9.30 -7.26
CA ALA A 95 14.21 9.61 -6.77
C ALA A 95 14.79 10.85 -7.46
N GLY A 96 14.52 11.04 -8.74
CA GLY A 96 14.89 12.26 -9.46
C GLY A 96 14.19 13.51 -8.93
N GLU A 97 12.90 13.42 -8.59
CA GLU A 97 12.14 14.53 -7.99
C GLU A 97 12.69 14.89 -6.61
N VAL A 98 12.99 13.89 -5.77
CA VAL A 98 13.61 14.11 -4.45
C VAL A 98 14.98 14.77 -4.61
N ALA A 99 15.80 14.27 -5.55
CA ALA A 99 17.12 14.82 -5.82
C ALA A 99 17.09 16.32 -6.14
N SER A 100 16.12 16.71 -6.98
CA SER A 100 15.88 18.12 -7.33
C SER A 100 15.45 18.95 -6.12
N HIS A 101 14.60 18.39 -5.26
CA HIS A 101 14.09 19.08 -4.07
C HIS A 101 15.17 19.30 -3.02
N VAL A 102 15.98 18.29 -2.72
CA VAL A 102 17.01 18.34 -1.68
C VAL A 102 18.35 18.88 -2.18
N GLY A 103 18.52 19.04 -3.50
CA GLY A 103 19.78 19.53 -4.09
C GLY A 103 20.92 18.50 -4.02
N ILE A 104 20.62 17.23 -4.21
CA ILE A 104 21.60 16.11 -4.30
C ILE A 104 21.64 15.62 -5.74
N ALA A 105 22.76 15.05 -6.18
CA ALA A 105 22.86 14.50 -7.53
C ALA A 105 21.85 13.35 -7.73
N ALA A 106 21.02 13.43 -8.77
CA ALA A 106 19.99 12.43 -9.06
C ALA A 106 20.57 11.02 -9.21
N ALA A 107 21.77 10.90 -9.79
CA ALA A 107 22.47 9.62 -9.96
C ALA A 107 22.73 8.87 -8.65
N ASP A 108 22.96 9.59 -7.56
CA ASP A 108 23.22 8.97 -6.25
C ASP A 108 21.94 8.45 -5.61
N LEU A 109 20.83 9.17 -5.70
CA LEU A 109 19.53 8.71 -5.21
C LEU A 109 18.97 7.59 -6.08
N VAL A 110 19.16 7.62 -7.40
CA VAL A 110 18.76 6.52 -8.29
C VAL A 110 19.47 5.21 -7.93
N LYS A 111 20.77 5.26 -7.61
CA LYS A 111 21.49 4.07 -7.11
C LYS A 111 20.87 3.50 -5.82
N ILE A 112 20.39 4.36 -4.93
CA ILE A 112 19.69 3.93 -3.71
C ILE A 112 18.34 3.30 -4.07
N ALA A 113 17.58 3.87 -5.01
CA ALA A 113 16.32 3.33 -5.51
C ALA A 113 16.52 1.93 -6.15
N GLU A 114 17.61 1.72 -6.87
CA GLU A 114 17.97 0.43 -7.47
C GLU A 114 18.34 -0.61 -6.40
N ARG A 115 19.06 -0.21 -5.36
CA ARG A 115 19.43 -1.10 -4.25
C ARG A 115 18.21 -1.50 -3.41
N GLY A 116 17.23 -0.64 -3.27
CA GLY A 116 15.96 -0.94 -2.60
C GLY A 116 15.20 -2.11 -3.24
N SER A 117 15.49 -2.43 -4.51
CA SER A 117 14.99 -3.65 -5.17
C SER A 117 15.63 -4.94 -4.67
N ARG A 118 16.83 -4.85 -4.14
CA ARG A 118 17.46 -5.96 -3.46
C ARG A 118 16.95 -6.01 -2.01
N ARG A 119 15.66 -6.25 -1.83
CA ARG A 119 15.25 -7.03 -0.66
C ARG A 119 16.23 -8.20 -0.66
N PRO A 120 17.01 -8.48 0.39
CA PRO A 120 17.73 -9.73 0.42
C PRO A 120 16.64 -10.77 0.14
N GLU A 121 16.79 -11.53 -0.94
CA GLU A 121 16.14 -12.82 -1.00
C GLU A 121 16.52 -13.45 0.34
N VAL A 122 15.60 -13.39 1.26
CA VAL A 122 15.62 -14.31 2.37
C VAL A 122 15.55 -15.62 1.63
N ARG A 123 16.75 -16.18 1.35
CA ARG A 123 16.90 -17.57 0.99
C ARG A 123 15.88 -18.25 1.83
N ALA A 124 14.89 -18.84 1.17
CA ALA A 124 13.84 -19.57 1.82
C ALA A 124 14.51 -20.52 2.83
N ALA A 125 14.71 -20.02 4.03
CA ALA A 125 14.93 -20.87 5.16
C ALA A 125 13.71 -21.76 5.15
N VAL A 126 13.93 -23.04 4.97
CA VAL A 126 12.96 -24.11 5.15
C VAL A 126 12.01 -23.63 6.24
N PRO A 127 10.70 -23.51 5.99
CA PRO A 127 9.79 -22.93 6.94
C PRO A 127 9.80 -23.79 8.20
N THR A 128 10.54 -23.34 9.21
CA THR A 128 10.30 -23.77 10.56
C THR A 128 8.91 -23.25 10.91
N GLN A 129 7.99 -24.16 11.06
CA GLN A 129 6.60 -23.92 11.42
C GLN A 129 6.52 -23.13 12.72
N SER A 130 6.41 -21.81 12.61
CA SER A 130 5.87 -20.92 13.65
C SER A 130 5.59 -19.56 13.04
N GLY A 131 4.59 -19.49 12.19
CA GLY A 131 4.04 -18.25 11.67
C GLY A 131 2.54 -18.33 11.81
N HIS A 132 1.93 -17.32 12.32
CA HIS A 132 0.49 -17.17 12.26
C HIS A 132 0.08 -17.35 10.79
N LYS A 133 -0.46 -18.49 10.47
CA LYS A 133 -1.12 -18.78 9.21
C LYS A 133 -2.14 -17.66 9.08
N ARG A 134 -2.01 -16.80 8.07
CA ARG A 134 -3.12 -15.91 7.68
C ARG A 134 -4.29 -16.85 7.51
N GLU A 135 -5.27 -16.73 8.37
CA GLU A 135 -6.50 -17.50 8.29
C GLU A 135 -7.05 -17.29 6.89
N SER A 136 -7.12 -18.36 6.10
CA SER A 136 -7.71 -18.25 4.77
C SER A 136 -9.18 -17.87 4.94
N ALA A 137 -9.76 -17.17 3.96
CA ALA A 137 -11.18 -16.85 3.98
C ALA A 137 -12.03 -18.13 4.20
N GLU A 138 -11.60 -19.24 3.64
CA GLU A 138 -12.22 -20.56 3.78
C GLU A 138 -12.16 -21.09 5.23
N PHE A 139 -11.03 -20.87 5.91
CA PHE A 139 -10.89 -21.22 7.33
C PHE A 139 -11.86 -20.39 8.19
N VAL A 140 -11.94 -19.08 7.95
CA VAL A 140 -12.86 -18.19 8.68
C VAL A 140 -14.31 -18.62 8.45
N VAL A 141 -14.68 -18.97 7.24
CA VAL A 141 -16.01 -19.45 6.89
C VAL A 141 -16.34 -20.76 7.63
N LEU A 142 -15.43 -21.72 7.65
CA LEU A 142 -15.63 -22.96 8.41
C LEU A 142 -15.74 -22.70 9.92
N ALA A 143 -14.94 -21.78 10.46
CA ALA A 143 -15.01 -21.41 11.86
C ALA A 143 -16.38 -20.77 12.21
N LEU A 144 -16.93 -19.93 11.33
CA LEU A 144 -18.25 -19.34 11.48
C LEU A 144 -19.37 -20.39 11.37
N LEU A 145 -19.24 -21.38 10.47
CA LEU A 145 -20.19 -22.49 10.38
C LEU A 145 -20.24 -23.30 11.67
N ILE A 146 -19.11 -23.53 12.33
CA ILE A 146 -19.07 -24.24 13.61
C ILE A 146 -19.74 -23.42 14.72
N GLN A 147 -19.63 -22.10 14.69
CA GLN A 147 -20.21 -21.21 15.69
C GLN A 147 -21.73 -21.04 15.52
N ASP A 148 -22.20 -20.89 14.31
CA ASP A 148 -23.65 -20.70 14.03
C ASP A 148 -24.06 -21.36 12.70
N TRP A 149 -24.24 -22.67 12.77
CA TRP A 149 -24.66 -23.49 11.63
C TRP A 149 -25.98 -23.01 11.01
N ASN A 150 -26.96 -22.70 11.85
CA ASN A 150 -28.30 -22.37 11.38
C ASN A 150 -28.38 -21.05 10.61
N ALA A 151 -27.52 -20.09 10.96
CA ALA A 151 -27.50 -18.79 10.29
C ALA A 151 -26.77 -18.84 8.94
N ILE A 152 -25.82 -19.76 8.76
CA ILE A 152 -24.87 -19.71 7.65
C ILE A 152 -25.01 -20.87 6.67
N ALA A 153 -25.41 -22.05 7.12
CA ALA A 153 -25.45 -23.25 6.29
C ALA A 153 -26.31 -23.12 5.01
N SER A 154 -27.38 -22.37 5.06
CA SER A 154 -28.27 -22.15 3.90
C SER A 154 -27.63 -21.35 2.75
N TRP A 155 -26.54 -20.62 3.04
CA TRP A 155 -25.81 -19.80 2.07
C TRP A 155 -24.57 -20.49 1.53
N MET A 156 -24.22 -21.66 2.09
CA MET A 156 -22.97 -22.34 1.81
C MET A 156 -23.12 -23.39 0.72
N ASN A 157 -22.09 -23.46 -0.12
CA ASN A 157 -21.98 -24.47 -1.16
C ASN A 157 -20.52 -24.96 -1.22
N GLU A 158 -20.29 -26.23 -1.51
CA GLU A 158 -18.95 -26.82 -1.64
C GLU A 158 -18.06 -26.10 -2.66
N ALA A 159 -18.66 -25.49 -3.69
CA ALA A 159 -17.95 -24.71 -4.70
C ALA A 159 -17.25 -23.45 -4.17
N LEU A 160 -17.59 -23.01 -2.95
CA LEU A 160 -16.93 -21.86 -2.29
C LEU A 160 -15.55 -22.22 -1.73
N PHE A 161 -15.22 -23.52 -1.65
CA PHE A 161 -13.94 -23.99 -1.14
C PHE A 161 -13.05 -24.45 -2.31
N ALA A 162 -11.99 -23.69 -2.56
CA ALA A 162 -10.97 -24.03 -3.56
C ALA A 162 -9.98 -25.06 -3.02
N ASP A 163 -9.70 -25.03 -1.72
CA ASP A 163 -8.81 -26.00 -1.06
C ASP A 163 -9.57 -27.28 -0.72
N ASP A 164 -9.02 -28.41 -1.16
CA ASP A 164 -9.62 -29.74 -0.96
C ASP A 164 -9.74 -30.15 0.52
N VAL A 165 -8.90 -29.61 1.39
CA VAL A 165 -8.96 -29.89 2.84
C VAL A 165 -10.21 -29.22 3.42
N TYR A 166 -10.44 -27.95 3.10
CA TYR A 166 -11.59 -27.19 3.60
C TYR A 166 -12.89 -27.70 2.96
N ARG A 167 -12.87 -28.09 1.69
CA ARG A 167 -14.03 -28.70 1.01
C ARG A 167 -14.46 -29.98 1.69
N ARG A 168 -13.51 -30.88 2.01
CA ARG A 168 -13.79 -32.14 2.74
C ARG A 168 -14.23 -31.92 4.20
N ALA A 169 -13.80 -30.83 4.82
CA ALA A 169 -14.24 -30.50 6.16
C ALA A 169 -15.69 -29.94 6.20
N PHE A 170 -16.15 -29.39 5.07
CA PHE A 170 -17.52 -28.89 4.92
C PHE A 170 -18.53 -29.99 4.64
N LEU A 171 -18.16 -31.03 3.89
CA LEU A 171 -19.00 -32.21 3.56
C LEU A 171 -19.18 -33.15 4.75
#